data_1a8383fe6082b795d8772e9750e407d9
#
_entry.id   1a8383fe6082b795d8772e9750e407d9
#
_cell.length_a   1.000
_cell.length_b   1.000
_cell.length_c   1.000
_cell.angle_alpha   90.00
_cell.angle_beta   90.00
_cell.angle_gamma   90.00
#
_symmetry.space_group_name_H-M   'P 1'
#
loop_
_entity.id
_entity.type
_entity.pdbx_description
1 polymer ?
#
loop_
_entity_poly.entity_id
_entity_poly.type
_entity_poly.pdbx_seq_one_letter_code
_entity_poly.pdbx_strand_id
1 'polypeptide(L)'
;MTPVRILPAILLCLLPFSLLAETPEEKGLAIAQEADRRDSGFRNYTNDVRMILKNRQGQESVREIRSKTLEVDGDGDKSLTIFDEPRDVKGTALLSFTHKTGPDDQWLYLPALKCVKRIASDNKSGPFMGSEFAYEDITSQEVDKYTYRFLQDDTLDGLDVFVFERDPIDKKSGYTRQVIWLDKEHYKERKIEYYDRKNVLLKTLVFTDYNLYLDKYYRAHDMYMVNHQTGKSTRLLQSNFKFDVELTDRDFDKNSLKRAR
;
A
#
# COMPACT_ATOMS: atom_id res chain seq x y z
N MET A 1 -35.35 71.89 32.36
CA MET A 1 -35.83 70.51 32.06
C MET A 1 -34.91 69.98 30.93
N THR A 2 -33.88 69.22 31.28
CA THR A 2 -32.94 68.62 30.38
C THR A 2 -33.33 67.15 30.13
N PRO A 3 -33.43 66.64 28.90
CA PRO A 3 -33.79 65.25 28.65
C PRO A 3 -32.58 64.33 28.85
N VAL A 4 -32.76 63.32 29.66
CA VAL A 4 -31.83 62.20 29.88
C VAL A 4 -31.85 61.30 28.62
N ARG A 5 -30.73 61.17 27.96
CA ARG A 5 -30.50 60.22 26.86
C ARG A 5 -30.08 58.86 27.44
N ILE A 6 -30.96 57.86 27.35
CA ILE A 6 -30.68 56.49 27.69
C ILE A 6 -29.98 55.86 26.47
N LEU A 7 -28.66 55.47 26.59
CA LEU A 7 -27.96 54.65 25.63
C LEU A 7 -28.35 53.18 25.83
N PRO A 8 -28.70 52.42 24.78
CA PRO A 8 -28.89 50.99 24.93
C PRO A 8 -27.52 50.29 25.02
N ALA A 9 -27.30 49.54 26.08
CA ALA A 9 -26.16 48.64 26.22
C ALA A 9 -26.36 47.42 25.27
N ILE A 10 -25.53 47.33 24.24
CA ILE A 10 -25.47 46.14 23.35
C ILE A 10 -24.71 45.05 24.12
N LEU A 11 -25.44 44.05 24.60
CA LEU A 11 -24.91 42.84 25.23
C LEU A 11 -24.35 41.93 24.10
N LEU A 12 -23.06 41.98 23.88
CA LEU A 12 -22.34 41.12 22.89
C LEU A 12 -22.25 39.72 23.51
N CYS A 13 -23.14 38.79 23.13
CA CYS A 13 -23.07 37.38 23.48
C CYS A 13 -21.90 36.75 22.75
N LEU A 14 -20.75 36.61 23.42
CA LEU A 14 -19.65 35.75 23.01
C LEU A 14 -20.08 34.29 23.14
N LEU A 15 -20.54 33.69 22.02
CA LEU A 15 -20.74 32.26 21.96
C LEU A 15 -19.36 31.58 22.03
N PRO A 16 -19.13 30.64 22.95
CA PRO A 16 -17.86 29.89 22.95
C PRO A 16 -17.81 29.05 21.67
N PHE A 17 -16.89 29.36 20.79
CA PHE A 17 -16.46 28.45 19.72
C PHE A 17 -15.81 27.26 20.43
N SER A 18 -16.57 26.18 20.65
CA SER A 18 -15.99 24.89 21.02
C SER A 18 -15.16 24.43 19.81
N LEU A 19 -13.84 24.58 19.85
CA LEU A 19 -12.94 23.81 19.01
C LEU A 19 -13.17 22.34 19.38
N LEU A 20 -13.92 21.63 18.54
CA LEU A 20 -13.98 20.18 18.64
C LEU A 20 -12.54 19.68 18.40
N ALA A 21 -11.97 19.04 19.40
CA ALA A 21 -10.66 18.38 19.24
C ALA A 21 -10.80 17.29 18.17
N GLU A 22 -9.85 17.22 17.26
CA GLU A 22 -9.76 16.18 16.23
C GLU A 22 -9.78 14.79 16.89
N THR A 23 -10.63 13.91 16.40
CA THR A 23 -10.70 12.53 16.92
C THR A 23 -9.49 11.70 16.41
N PRO A 24 -9.12 10.62 17.11
CA PRO A 24 -8.09 9.71 16.61
C PRO A 24 -8.40 9.14 15.23
N GLU A 25 -9.67 8.93 14.91
CA GLU A 25 -10.13 8.44 13.61
C GLU A 25 -9.93 9.50 12.52
N GLU A 26 -10.34 10.74 12.77
CA GLU A 26 -10.13 11.86 11.86
C GLU A 26 -8.63 12.10 11.61
N LYS A 27 -7.82 12.10 12.66
CA LYS A 27 -6.37 12.25 12.55
C LYS A 27 -5.73 11.11 11.75
N GLY A 28 -6.11 9.86 12.01
CA GLY A 28 -5.61 8.69 11.29
C GLY A 28 -5.94 8.76 9.79
N LEU A 29 -7.17 9.13 9.46
CA LEU A 29 -7.62 9.32 8.07
C LEU A 29 -6.88 10.47 7.40
N ALA A 30 -6.72 11.62 8.07
CA ALA A 30 -5.99 12.76 7.51
C ALA A 30 -4.52 12.44 7.21
N ILE A 31 -3.85 11.65 8.05
CA ILE A 31 -2.49 11.17 7.81
C ILE A 31 -2.43 10.29 6.56
N ALA A 32 -3.37 9.34 6.42
CA ALA A 32 -3.44 8.46 5.26
C ALA A 32 -3.71 9.22 3.95
N GLN A 33 -4.66 10.17 3.98
CA GLN A 33 -4.98 11.04 2.84
C GLN A 33 -3.80 11.91 2.43
N GLU A 34 -3.04 12.45 3.37
CA GLU A 34 -1.86 13.24 3.06
C GLU A 34 -0.74 12.39 2.47
N ALA A 35 -0.55 11.14 2.94
CA ALA A 35 0.40 10.21 2.35
C ALA A 35 0.04 9.88 0.89
N ASP A 36 -1.22 9.59 0.62
CA ASP A 36 -1.75 9.32 -0.73
C ASP A 36 -1.57 10.54 -1.64
N ARG A 37 -1.96 11.73 -1.19
CA ARG A 37 -1.81 12.99 -1.94
C ARG A 37 -0.35 13.27 -2.33
N ARG A 38 0.61 12.98 -1.43
CA ARG A 38 2.04 13.17 -1.71
C ARG A 38 2.57 12.17 -2.73
N ASP A 39 2.02 10.95 -2.74
CA ASP A 39 2.44 9.89 -3.65
C ASP A 39 1.78 9.96 -5.03
N SER A 40 0.66 10.67 -5.15
CA SER A 40 -0.11 10.79 -6.39
C SER A 40 0.54 11.72 -7.43
N GLY A 41 0.27 11.45 -8.72
CA GLY A 41 0.74 12.20 -9.87
C GLY A 41 2.03 11.68 -10.48
N PHE A 42 2.48 10.46 -10.13
CA PHE A 42 3.69 9.85 -10.72
C PHE A 42 3.47 9.33 -12.15
N ARG A 43 2.24 9.28 -12.62
CA ARG A 43 1.79 8.84 -13.94
C ARG A 43 2.05 7.36 -14.22
N ASN A 44 3.29 6.97 -14.34
CA ASN A 44 3.67 5.58 -14.55
C ASN A 44 5.16 5.36 -14.26
N TYR A 45 5.52 4.09 -14.03
CA TYR A 45 6.92 3.68 -13.96
C TYR A 45 7.09 2.19 -14.28
N THR A 46 8.34 1.83 -14.56
CA THR A 46 8.80 0.45 -14.59
C THR A 46 9.92 0.25 -13.57
N ASN A 47 10.06 -0.97 -13.07
CA ASN A 47 11.17 -1.33 -12.19
C ASN A 47 11.47 -2.84 -12.29
N ASP A 48 12.65 -3.22 -11.83
CA ASP A 48 13.04 -4.61 -11.63
C ASP A 48 12.94 -4.96 -10.15
N VAL A 49 12.53 -6.19 -9.86
CA VAL A 49 12.37 -6.70 -8.49
C VAL A 49 13.06 -8.05 -8.37
N ARG A 50 14.00 -8.14 -7.45
CA ARG A 50 14.59 -9.39 -7.01
C ARG A 50 13.89 -9.86 -5.75
N MET A 51 13.10 -10.95 -5.86
CA MET A 51 12.36 -11.53 -4.75
C MET A 51 13.14 -12.71 -4.18
N ILE A 52 13.52 -12.62 -2.90
CA ILE A 52 14.25 -13.66 -2.17
C ILE A 52 13.29 -14.27 -1.14
N LEU A 53 12.93 -15.52 -1.35
CA LEU A 53 12.08 -16.29 -0.44
C LEU A 53 12.98 -17.13 0.46
N LYS A 54 12.76 -17.07 1.77
CA LYS A 54 13.52 -17.84 2.75
C LYS A 54 12.60 -18.69 3.60
N ASN A 55 12.85 -19.99 3.63
CA ASN A 55 12.08 -20.91 4.47
C ASN A 55 12.60 -20.90 5.93
N ARG A 56 11.88 -21.61 6.82
CA ARG A 56 12.24 -21.68 8.25
C ARG A 56 13.64 -22.26 8.51
N GLN A 57 14.14 -23.11 7.60
CA GLN A 57 15.47 -23.72 7.68
C GLN A 57 16.59 -22.84 7.14
N GLY A 58 16.24 -21.65 6.63
CA GLY A 58 17.20 -20.69 6.07
C GLY A 58 17.54 -20.92 4.61
N GLN A 59 16.92 -21.90 3.95
CA GLN A 59 17.13 -22.12 2.51
C GLN A 59 16.42 -21.01 1.71
N GLU A 60 17.13 -20.52 0.68
CA GLU A 60 16.65 -19.42 -0.13
C GLU A 60 16.32 -19.86 -1.57
N SER A 61 15.32 -19.23 -2.14
CA SER A 61 15.04 -19.25 -3.57
C SER A 61 14.86 -17.83 -4.08
N VAL A 62 15.39 -17.55 -5.27
CA VAL A 62 15.42 -16.20 -5.84
C VAL A 62 14.58 -16.18 -7.11
N ARG A 63 13.88 -15.07 -7.34
CA ARG A 63 13.14 -14.80 -8.56
C ARG A 63 13.45 -13.41 -9.06
N GLU A 64 13.67 -13.30 -10.35
CA GLU A 64 13.82 -12.01 -11.04
C GLU A 64 12.50 -11.65 -11.71
N ILE A 65 12.10 -10.41 -11.54
CA ILE A 65 10.75 -9.92 -11.87
C ILE A 65 10.89 -8.55 -12.52
N ARG A 66 10.13 -8.31 -13.56
CA ARG A 66 9.88 -6.97 -14.12
C ARG A 66 8.50 -6.50 -13.73
N SER A 67 8.39 -5.23 -13.38
CA SER A 67 7.10 -4.63 -13.03
C SER A 67 6.82 -3.37 -13.85
N LYS A 68 5.56 -3.14 -14.11
CA LYS A 68 5.02 -1.91 -14.70
C LYS A 68 3.87 -1.43 -13.85
N THR A 69 3.78 -0.13 -13.61
CA THR A 69 2.66 0.50 -12.90
C THR A 69 2.18 1.71 -13.69
N LEU A 70 0.87 1.82 -13.82
CA LEU A 70 0.18 2.95 -14.44
C LEU A 70 -0.81 3.51 -13.43
N GLU A 71 -0.63 4.77 -13.08
CA GLU A 71 -1.58 5.52 -12.27
C GLU A 71 -2.83 5.82 -13.10
N VAL A 72 -4.00 5.63 -12.51
CA VAL A 72 -5.29 5.91 -13.16
C VAL A 72 -5.98 7.05 -12.42
N ASP A 73 -6.18 8.16 -13.11
CA ASP A 73 -6.88 9.30 -12.53
C ASP A 73 -8.32 8.93 -12.15
N GLY A 74 -8.69 9.20 -10.91
CA GLY A 74 -10.03 8.95 -10.39
C GLY A 74 -10.33 7.51 -9.97
N ASP A 75 -9.42 6.55 -10.18
CA ASP A 75 -9.52 5.16 -9.72
C ASP A 75 -8.18 4.67 -9.16
N GLY A 76 -8.07 3.42 -8.83
CA GLY A 76 -6.81 2.79 -8.38
C GLY A 76 -5.92 2.39 -9.56
N ASP A 77 -4.67 2.08 -9.25
CA ASP A 77 -3.62 1.82 -10.23
C ASP A 77 -3.77 0.50 -10.98
N LYS A 78 -3.16 0.44 -12.17
CA LYS A 78 -2.94 -0.81 -12.90
C LYS A 78 -1.50 -1.25 -12.74
N SER A 79 -1.28 -2.52 -12.45
CA SER A 79 0.06 -3.09 -12.37
C SER A 79 0.18 -4.41 -13.14
N LEU A 80 1.36 -4.63 -13.72
CA LEU A 80 1.72 -5.85 -14.42
C LEU A 80 3.08 -6.32 -13.90
N THR A 81 3.10 -7.50 -13.28
CA THR A 81 4.30 -8.16 -12.74
C THR A 81 4.61 -9.40 -13.56
N ILE A 82 5.83 -9.53 -14.08
CA ILE A 82 6.25 -10.63 -14.95
C ILE A 82 7.49 -11.29 -14.36
N PHE A 83 7.45 -12.61 -14.15
CA PHE A 83 8.58 -13.40 -13.68
C PHE A 83 9.49 -13.77 -14.85
N ASP A 84 10.77 -13.43 -14.78
CA ASP A 84 11.76 -13.72 -15.78
C ASP A 84 12.62 -14.95 -15.44
N GLU A 85 12.85 -15.17 -14.14
CA GLU A 85 13.61 -16.30 -13.59
C GLU A 85 13.04 -16.74 -12.23
N PRO A 86 13.25 -18.01 -11.83
CA PRO A 86 13.88 -19.13 -12.56
C PRO A 86 12.91 -19.76 -13.61
N ARG A 87 13.40 -20.77 -14.33
CA ARG A 87 12.70 -21.40 -15.46
C ARG A 87 11.30 -21.93 -15.11
N ASP A 88 11.08 -22.41 -13.89
CA ASP A 88 9.81 -22.99 -13.43
C ASP A 88 8.69 -21.94 -13.29
N VAL A 89 9.04 -20.67 -13.03
CA VAL A 89 8.09 -19.56 -12.95
C VAL A 89 8.17 -18.59 -14.13
N LYS A 90 9.15 -18.75 -15.01
CA LYS A 90 9.38 -17.85 -16.14
C LYS A 90 8.15 -17.65 -17.00
N GLY A 91 7.81 -16.37 -17.27
CA GLY A 91 6.63 -15.97 -18.03
C GLY A 91 5.32 -16.03 -17.22
N THR A 92 5.36 -16.42 -15.94
CA THR A 92 4.23 -16.17 -15.05
C THR A 92 4.00 -14.67 -14.96
N ALA A 93 2.75 -14.23 -15.08
CA ALA A 93 2.43 -12.82 -15.05
C ALA A 93 1.17 -12.57 -14.21
N LEU A 94 1.22 -11.54 -13.36
CA LEU A 94 0.08 -11.04 -12.60
C LEU A 94 -0.29 -9.66 -13.14
N LEU A 95 -1.54 -9.51 -13.54
CA LEU A 95 -2.16 -8.23 -13.87
C LEU A 95 -3.11 -7.87 -12.75
N SER A 96 -3.00 -6.66 -12.21
CA SER A 96 -3.87 -6.14 -11.17
C SER A 96 -4.45 -4.80 -11.59
N PHE A 97 -5.75 -4.64 -11.40
CA PHE A 97 -6.46 -3.37 -11.45
C PHE A 97 -7.00 -3.11 -10.06
N THR A 98 -6.44 -2.12 -9.40
CA THR A 98 -6.92 -1.67 -8.11
C THR A 98 -8.09 -0.72 -8.36
N HIS A 99 -9.05 -0.69 -7.48
CA HIS A 99 -10.19 0.21 -7.54
C HIS A 99 -10.30 0.97 -6.22
N LYS A 100 -10.60 2.26 -6.26
CA LYS A 100 -10.83 3.06 -5.04
C LYS A 100 -11.99 2.50 -4.23
N THR A 101 -13.00 1.98 -4.91
CA THR A 101 -14.16 1.37 -4.28
C THR A 101 -14.41 -0.02 -4.84
N GLY A 102 -14.86 -0.95 -3.99
CA GLY A 102 -15.12 -2.32 -4.41
C GLY A 102 -13.86 -3.20 -4.49
N PRO A 103 -14.02 -4.45 -4.97
CA PRO A 103 -12.94 -5.42 -5.04
C PRO A 103 -12.01 -5.15 -6.23
N ASP A 104 -10.72 -5.42 -6.04
CA ASP A 104 -9.73 -5.40 -7.11
C ASP A 104 -9.93 -6.52 -8.10
N ASP A 105 -9.50 -6.27 -9.34
CA ASP A 105 -9.44 -7.28 -10.37
C ASP A 105 -7.99 -7.77 -10.54
N GLN A 106 -7.76 -9.06 -10.34
CA GLN A 106 -6.44 -9.67 -10.51
C GLN A 106 -6.52 -10.91 -11.40
N TRP A 107 -5.59 -11.04 -12.34
CA TRP A 107 -5.47 -12.18 -13.23
C TRP A 107 -4.04 -12.70 -13.24
N LEU A 108 -3.89 -13.98 -12.91
CA LEU A 108 -2.62 -14.71 -12.94
C LEU A 108 -2.54 -15.58 -14.18
N TYR A 109 -1.55 -15.33 -15.01
CA TYR A 109 -1.17 -16.23 -16.10
C TYR A 109 -0.14 -17.24 -15.63
N LEU A 110 -0.40 -18.51 -15.88
CA LEU A 110 0.50 -19.63 -15.57
C LEU A 110 0.93 -20.30 -16.87
N PRO A 111 2.18 -20.08 -17.36
CA PRO A 111 2.66 -20.64 -18.64
C PRO A 111 2.59 -22.16 -18.70
N ALA A 112 2.92 -22.85 -17.62
CA ALA A 112 2.85 -24.32 -17.54
C ALA A 112 1.45 -24.88 -17.81
N LEU A 113 0.40 -24.12 -17.46
CA LEU A 113 -1.01 -24.49 -17.69
C LEU A 113 -1.60 -23.78 -18.91
N LYS A 114 -0.86 -22.87 -19.55
CA LYS A 114 -1.30 -22.02 -20.67
C LYS A 114 -2.64 -21.33 -20.41
N CYS A 115 -2.94 -20.99 -19.16
CA CYS A 115 -4.22 -20.41 -18.77
C CYS A 115 -4.04 -19.13 -17.95
N VAL A 116 -5.05 -18.24 -18.06
CA VAL A 116 -5.23 -17.08 -17.22
C VAL A 116 -6.29 -17.41 -16.17
N LYS A 117 -5.96 -17.29 -14.90
CA LYS A 117 -6.89 -17.47 -13.78
C LYS A 117 -7.20 -16.12 -13.16
N ARG A 118 -8.47 -15.83 -12.93
CA ARG A 118 -8.87 -14.71 -12.09
C ARG A 118 -8.65 -15.09 -10.62
N ILE A 119 -8.01 -14.20 -9.86
CA ILE A 119 -7.91 -14.34 -8.41
C ILE A 119 -9.24 -13.87 -7.84
N ALA A 120 -9.99 -14.80 -7.26
CA ALA A 120 -11.26 -14.45 -6.62
C ALA A 120 -10.99 -13.62 -5.34
N SER A 121 -11.89 -12.70 -5.00
CA SER A 121 -11.77 -11.86 -3.81
C SER A 121 -11.61 -12.68 -2.52
N ASP A 122 -12.16 -13.90 -2.46
CA ASP A 122 -11.99 -14.81 -1.32
C ASP A 122 -10.56 -15.39 -1.22
N ASN A 123 -9.78 -15.31 -2.28
CA ASN A 123 -8.41 -15.85 -2.36
C ASN A 123 -7.33 -14.78 -2.31
N LYS A 124 -7.70 -13.49 -2.15
CA LYS A 124 -6.73 -12.39 -2.12
C LYS A 124 -5.77 -12.46 -0.93
N SER A 125 -6.17 -13.10 0.17
CA SER A 125 -5.34 -13.35 1.35
C SER A 125 -4.36 -14.53 1.17
N GLY A 126 -4.43 -15.25 0.04
CA GLY A 126 -3.48 -16.32 -0.27
C GLY A 126 -2.08 -15.80 -0.60
N PRO A 127 -1.04 -16.64 -0.42
CA PRO A 127 0.34 -16.23 -0.67
C PRO A 127 0.61 -16.00 -2.15
N PHE A 128 1.16 -14.85 -2.50
CA PHE A 128 1.58 -14.54 -3.86
C PHE A 128 2.78 -15.39 -4.25
N MET A 129 2.55 -16.33 -5.16
CA MET A 129 3.60 -17.21 -5.70
C MET A 129 4.47 -17.88 -4.63
N GLY A 130 3.88 -18.21 -3.47
CA GLY A 130 4.57 -18.86 -2.34
C GLY A 130 5.46 -17.95 -1.49
N SER A 131 5.40 -16.64 -1.71
CA SER A 131 6.04 -15.64 -0.87
C SER A 131 5.23 -15.37 0.41
N GLU A 132 5.78 -14.59 1.34
CA GLU A 132 5.05 -14.10 2.52
C GLU A 132 4.18 -12.86 2.23
N PHE A 133 4.21 -12.34 0.99
CA PHE A 133 3.25 -11.36 0.51
C PHE A 133 1.97 -12.07 0.05
N ALA A 134 0.82 -11.57 0.47
CA ALA A 134 -0.47 -12.00 -0.07
C ALA A 134 -0.78 -11.26 -1.38
N TYR A 135 -1.74 -11.74 -2.16
CA TYR A 135 -2.21 -11.03 -3.36
C TYR A 135 -2.74 -9.63 -3.03
N GLU A 136 -3.34 -9.43 -1.84
CA GLU A 136 -3.80 -8.12 -1.36
C GLU A 136 -2.67 -7.18 -0.90
N ASP A 137 -1.45 -7.69 -0.64
CA ASP A 137 -0.30 -6.85 -0.25
C ASP A 137 0.43 -6.21 -1.43
N ILE A 138 0.24 -6.75 -2.63
CA ILE A 138 0.95 -6.33 -3.85
C ILE A 138 0.10 -5.47 -4.78
N THR A 139 -1.06 -5.02 -4.32
CA THR A 139 -1.91 -4.01 -4.98
C THR A 139 -1.71 -2.65 -4.32
N SER A 140 -2.07 -1.57 -5.01
CA SER A 140 -2.13 -0.23 -4.40
C SER A 140 -3.10 -0.24 -3.22
N GLN A 141 -2.70 0.44 -2.15
CA GLN A 141 -3.50 0.53 -0.93
C GLN A 141 -4.36 1.79 -0.99
N GLU A 142 -5.60 1.66 -1.44
CA GLU A 142 -6.52 2.78 -1.58
C GLU A 142 -7.09 3.22 -0.23
N VAL A 143 -7.07 4.53 0.05
CA VAL A 143 -7.51 5.10 1.33
C VAL A 143 -8.93 4.68 1.70
N ASP A 144 -9.86 4.68 0.73
CA ASP A 144 -11.28 4.40 0.95
C ASP A 144 -11.59 2.92 1.29
N LYS A 145 -10.58 2.05 1.24
CA LYS A 145 -10.73 0.61 1.58
C LYS A 145 -10.52 0.28 3.05
N TYR A 146 -10.20 1.30 3.86
CA TYR A 146 -9.88 1.12 5.28
C TYR A 146 -10.61 2.13 6.15
N THR A 147 -10.81 1.77 7.41
CA THR A 147 -11.02 2.73 8.49
C THR A 147 -9.70 2.96 9.20
N TYR A 148 -9.53 4.13 9.81
CA TYR A 148 -8.27 4.57 10.37
C TYR A 148 -8.42 4.99 11.82
N ARG A 149 -7.35 4.85 12.61
CA ARG A 149 -7.25 5.37 13.96
C ARG A 149 -5.82 5.71 14.31
N PHE A 150 -5.54 6.98 14.58
CA PHE A 150 -4.25 7.40 15.12
C PHE A 150 -4.04 6.81 16.52
N LEU A 151 -2.85 6.25 16.76
CA LEU A 151 -2.51 5.65 18.04
C LEU A 151 -1.60 6.58 18.86
N GLN A 152 -0.45 6.96 18.29
CA GLN A 152 0.54 7.80 18.96
C GLN A 152 1.56 8.37 17.98
N ASP A 153 2.32 9.35 18.45
CA ASP A 153 3.58 9.73 17.86
C ASP A 153 4.70 8.84 18.46
N ASP A 154 5.71 8.50 17.66
CA ASP A 154 6.81 7.62 18.09
C ASP A 154 8.11 7.99 17.35
N THR A 155 9.20 7.34 17.69
CA THR A 155 10.47 7.41 16.98
C THR A 155 10.90 6.00 16.57
N LEU A 156 11.16 5.80 15.29
CA LEU A 156 11.64 4.53 14.74
C LEU A 156 12.96 4.76 13.99
N ASP A 157 14.03 4.09 14.44
CA ASP A 157 15.38 4.20 13.86
C ASP A 157 15.86 5.65 13.70
N GLY A 158 15.51 6.50 14.68
CA GLY A 158 15.88 7.93 14.70
C GLY A 158 14.98 8.85 13.86
N LEU A 159 13.93 8.33 13.24
CA LEU A 159 12.94 9.10 12.49
C LEU A 159 11.69 9.32 13.34
N ASP A 160 11.17 10.56 13.35
CA ASP A 160 9.86 10.84 13.91
C ASP A 160 8.76 10.22 13.03
N VAL A 161 7.89 9.42 13.64
CA VAL A 161 6.83 8.71 12.94
C VAL A 161 5.46 8.95 13.55
N PHE A 162 4.43 8.90 12.72
CA PHE A 162 3.07 8.65 13.14
C PHE A 162 2.86 7.14 13.26
N VAL A 163 2.21 6.70 14.34
CA VAL A 163 1.72 5.32 14.48
C VAL A 163 0.22 5.35 14.42
N PHE A 164 -0.35 4.67 13.45
CA PHE A 164 -1.80 4.57 13.27
C PHE A 164 -2.21 3.17 12.83
N GLU A 165 -3.44 2.83 13.10
CA GLU A 165 -4.07 1.57 12.71
C GLU A 165 -4.96 1.82 11.50
N ARG A 166 -4.98 0.86 10.56
CA ARG A 166 -5.96 0.78 9.49
C ARG A 166 -6.60 -0.60 9.47
N ASP A 167 -7.94 -0.62 9.42
CA ASP A 167 -8.74 -1.85 9.42
C ASP A 167 -9.40 -2.02 8.06
N PRO A 168 -9.18 -3.14 7.34
CA PRO A 168 -9.82 -3.39 6.06
C PRO A 168 -11.35 -3.42 6.19
N ILE A 169 -12.06 -2.66 5.35
CA ILE A 169 -13.53 -2.68 5.25
C ILE A 169 -14.00 -4.02 4.67
N ASP A 170 -13.23 -4.58 3.72
CA ASP A 170 -13.56 -5.85 3.10
C ASP A 170 -13.38 -7.03 4.06
N LYS A 171 -14.48 -7.67 4.43
CA LYS A 171 -14.51 -8.86 5.31
C LYS A 171 -13.76 -10.09 4.76
N LYS A 172 -13.38 -10.06 3.48
CA LYS A 172 -12.60 -11.12 2.84
C LYS A 172 -11.10 -10.94 2.97
N SER A 173 -10.64 -9.81 3.53
CA SER A 173 -9.23 -9.61 3.85
C SER A 173 -8.69 -10.70 4.77
N GLY A 174 -7.43 -11.03 4.60
CA GLY A 174 -6.68 -11.92 5.51
C GLY A 174 -6.38 -11.28 6.86
N TYR A 175 -6.60 -9.97 6.97
CA TYR A 175 -6.24 -9.17 8.15
C TYR A 175 -7.47 -8.60 8.85
N THR A 176 -7.37 -8.51 10.18
CA THR A 176 -8.31 -7.72 10.98
C THR A 176 -7.90 -6.26 11.01
N ARG A 177 -6.58 -6.02 11.12
CA ARG A 177 -5.99 -4.69 11.19
C ARG A 177 -4.52 -4.71 10.76
N GLN A 178 -4.02 -3.54 10.46
CA GLN A 178 -2.60 -3.27 10.21
C GLN A 178 -2.18 -2.08 11.06
N VAL A 179 -1.02 -2.14 11.71
CA VAL A 179 -0.43 -1.01 12.43
C VAL A 179 0.74 -0.49 11.62
N ILE A 180 0.73 0.81 11.31
CA ILE A 180 1.66 1.46 10.40
C ILE A 180 2.51 2.47 11.18
N TRP A 181 3.82 2.44 10.94
CA TRP A 181 4.78 3.48 11.29
C TRP A 181 5.12 4.26 10.02
N LEU A 182 4.65 5.50 9.94
CA LEU A 182 4.81 6.39 8.79
C LEU A 182 5.69 7.56 9.19
N ASP A 183 6.81 7.81 8.48
CA ASP A 183 7.64 8.95 8.81
C ASP A 183 6.92 10.29 8.56
N LYS A 184 7.19 11.25 9.46
CA LYS A 184 6.50 12.54 9.44
C LYS A 184 7.04 13.50 8.39
N GLU A 185 8.26 13.28 7.90
CA GLU A 185 8.89 14.16 6.94
C GLU A 185 8.41 13.88 5.51
N HIS A 186 8.50 12.62 5.10
CA HIS A 186 8.20 12.22 3.72
C HIS A 186 6.87 11.47 3.57
N TYR A 187 6.18 11.15 4.67
CA TYR A 187 4.94 10.36 4.67
C TYR A 187 5.12 9.01 3.98
N LYS A 188 6.23 8.31 4.31
CA LYS A 188 6.52 6.98 3.78
C LYS A 188 6.46 5.93 4.89
N GLU A 189 5.87 4.79 4.57
CA GLU A 189 5.76 3.66 5.49
C GLU A 189 7.16 3.13 5.82
N ARG A 190 7.51 3.01 7.08
CA ARG A 190 8.77 2.44 7.55
C ARG A 190 8.59 1.02 8.06
N LYS A 191 7.44 0.76 8.68
CA LYS A 191 7.07 -0.56 9.19
C LYS A 191 5.57 -0.73 9.15
N ILE A 192 5.12 -1.96 8.83
CA ILE A 192 3.73 -2.39 8.95
C ILE A 192 3.69 -3.70 9.70
N GLU A 193 2.85 -3.80 10.71
CA GLU A 193 2.49 -5.03 11.39
C GLU A 193 1.10 -5.48 10.95
N TYR A 194 0.99 -6.72 10.50
CA TYR A 194 -0.25 -7.31 10.02
C TYR A 194 -0.80 -8.30 11.03
N TYR A 195 -2.06 -8.15 11.38
CA TYR A 195 -2.76 -9.03 12.33
C TYR A 195 -3.77 -9.90 11.59
N ASP A 196 -3.72 -11.21 11.85
CA ASP A 196 -4.56 -12.19 11.18
C ASP A 196 -6.04 -12.11 11.61
N ARG A 197 -6.89 -12.97 11.05
CA ARG A 197 -8.33 -13.02 11.38
C ARG A 197 -8.65 -13.36 12.84
N LYS A 198 -7.65 -13.83 13.60
CA LYS A 198 -7.75 -14.04 15.06
C LYS A 198 -7.18 -12.87 15.86
N ASN A 199 -6.82 -11.78 15.18
CA ASN A 199 -6.17 -10.60 15.75
C ASN A 199 -4.83 -10.92 16.44
N VAL A 200 -4.10 -11.91 15.90
CA VAL A 200 -2.74 -12.28 16.32
C VAL A 200 -1.75 -11.74 15.32
N LEU A 201 -0.60 -11.23 15.78
CA LEU A 201 0.47 -10.75 14.91
C LEU A 201 0.91 -11.88 13.96
N LEU A 202 0.69 -11.67 12.67
CA LEU A 202 1.00 -12.62 11.62
C LEU A 202 2.39 -12.36 11.05
N LYS A 203 2.61 -11.12 10.58
CA LYS A 203 3.84 -10.75 9.89
C LYS A 203 4.15 -9.27 10.05
N THR A 204 5.42 -8.93 9.83
CA THR A 204 5.92 -7.55 9.83
C THR A 204 6.62 -7.27 8.51
N LEU A 205 6.33 -6.14 7.90
CA LEU A 205 7.01 -5.60 6.73
C LEU A 205 7.80 -4.37 7.14
N VAL A 206 9.08 -4.33 6.77
CA VAL A 206 9.97 -3.20 6.98
C VAL A 206 10.41 -2.66 5.62
N PHE A 207 10.42 -1.33 5.49
CA PHE A 207 10.82 -0.62 4.29
C PHE A 207 12.08 0.19 4.57
N THR A 208 13.11 -0.01 3.76
CA THR A 208 14.39 0.68 3.87
C THR A 208 14.92 1.12 2.50
N ASP A 209 16.04 1.81 2.49
CA ASP A 209 16.72 2.26 1.27
C ASP A 209 15.78 3.05 0.34
N TYR A 210 15.21 4.14 0.89
CA TYR A 210 14.34 5.03 0.11
C TYR A 210 15.16 5.95 -0.77
N ASN A 211 14.84 5.97 -2.07
CA ASN A 211 15.43 6.88 -3.04
C ASN A 211 14.37 7.83 -3.61
N LEU A 212 14.80 9.08 -3.85
CA LEU A 212 13.95 10.14 -4.40
C LEU A 212 13.99 10.14 -5.93
N TYR A 213 12.81 10.19 -6.55
CA TYR A 213 12.61 10.26 -7.99
C TYR A 213 11.78 11.47 -8.37
N LEU A 214 12.10 12.10 -9.50
CA LEU A 214 11.42 13.28 -10.02
C LEU A 214 11.28 14.40 -8.97
N ASP A 215 12.26 14.52 -8.05
CA ASP A 215 12.29 15.48 -6.94
C ASP A 215 11.04 15.45 -6.04
N LYS A 216 10.25 14.37 -6.11
CA LYS A 216 8.99 14.24 -5.36
C LYS A 216 8.73 12.85 -4.81
N TYR A 217 8.96 11.80 -5.59
CA TYR A 217 8.47 10.46 -5.26
C TYR A 217 9.55 9.61 -4.60
N TYR A 218 9.32 9.21 -3.36
CA TYR A 218 10.20 8.27 -2.66
C TYR A 218 9.75 6.83 -2.95
N ARG A 219 10.72 5.95 -3.28
CA ARG A 219 10.49 4.51 -3.46
C ARG A 219 11.46 3.73 -2.60
N ALA A 220 10.93 2.76 -1.82
CA ALA A 220 11.76 1.84 -1.05
C ALA A 220 12.45 0.86 -2.01
N HIS A 221 13.76 0.73 -1.89
CA HIS A 221 14.52 -0.25 -2.66
C HIS A 221 14.62 -1.60 -1.95
N ASP A 222 14.33 -1.65 -0.67
CA ASP A 222 14.37 -2.86 0.14
C ASP A 222 13.11 -2.98 0.99
N MET A 223 12.38 -4.06 0.78
CA MET A 223 11.16 -4.41 1.51
C MET A 223 11.33 -5.81 2.11
N TYR A 224 11.32 -5.92 3.43
CA TYR A 224 11.56 -7.18 4.12
C TYR A 224 10.36 -7.61 4.96
N MET A 225 9.71 -8.70 4.54
CA MET A 225 8.57 -9.32 5.21
C MET A 225 9.01 -10.52 6.02
N VAL A 226 8.66 -10.55 7.29
CA VAL A 226 8.87 -11.71 8.18
C VAL A 226 7.54 -12.21 8.70
N ASN A 227 7.26 -13.49 8.53
CA ASN A 227 6.09 -14.16 9.08
C ASN A 227 6.44 -14.81 10.42
N HIS A 228 5.84 -14.27 11.49
CA HIS A 228 6.14 -14.69 12.86
C HIS A 228 5.53 -16.05 13.22
N GLN A 229 4.47 -16.47 12.51
CA GLN A 229 3.81 -17.74 12.78
C GLN A 229 4.49 -18.90 12.05
N THR A 230 5.08 -18.66 10.88
CA THR A 230 5.75 -19.71 10.08
C THR A 230 7.27 -19.70 10.21
N GLY A 231 7.87 -18.58 10.61
CA GLY A 231 9.31 -18.34 10.62
C GLY A 231 9.92 -18.20 9.22
N LYS A 232 9.09 -17.97 8.20
CA LYS A 232 9.51 -17.69 6.83
C LYS A 232 9.66 -16.19 6.60
N SER A 233 10.41 -15.82 5.57
CA SER A 233 10.52 -14.42 5.15
C SER A 233 10.59 -14.28 3.64
N THR A 234 10.29 -13.07 3.18
CA THR A 234 10.48 -12.68 1.78
C THR A 234 11.06 -11.27 1.73
N ARG A 235 12.12 -11.08 0.95
CA ARG A 235 12.71 -9.76 0.69
C ARG A 235 12.51 -9.39 -0.76
N LEU A 236 12.06 -8.18 -1.01
CA LEU A 236 11.95 -7.59 -2.34
C LEU A 236 13.00 -6.49 -2.44
N LEU A 237 13.99 -6.71 -3.32
CA LEU A 237 14.98 -5.70 -3.69
C LEU A 237 14.53 -5.09 -5.01
N GLN A 238 14.20 -3.80 -4.97
CA GLN A 238 13.71 -3.05 -6.12
C GLN A 238 14.81 -2.19 -6.72
N SER A 239 14.89 -2.14 -8.04
CA SER A 239 15.94 -1.41 -8.75
C SER A 239 15.45 -0.93 -10.12
N ASN A 240 16.28 -0.14 -10.80
CA ASN A 240 16.05 0.30 -12.18
C ASN A 240 14.71 1.02 -12.39
N PHE A 241 14.25 1.79 -11.41
CA PHE A 241 13.05 2.61 -11.56
C PHE A 241 13.20 3.60 -12.71
N LYS A 242 12.24 3.58 -13.63
CA LYS A 242 12.14 4.51 -14.75
C LYS A 242 10.72 5.05 -14.76
N PHE A 243 10.61 6.33 -14.41
CA PHE A 243 9.34 7.04 -14.39
C PHE A 243 9.04 7.66 -15.75
N ASP A 244 7.77 7.99 -15.95
CA ASP A 244 7.27 8.70 -17.13
C ASP A 244 7.68 8.02 -18.45
N VAL A 245 7.64 6.69 -18.45
CA VAL A 245 7.80 5.89 -19.65
C VAL A 245 6.46 5.82 -20.39
N GLU A 246 6.46 5.59 -21.71
CA GLU A 246 5.25 5.63 -22.54
C GLU A 246 4.33 4.41 -22.28
N LEU A 247 3.83 4.23 -21.03
CA LEU A 247 2.84 3.22 -20.69
C LEU A 247 1.42 3.72 -20.94
N THR A 248 0.59 2.84 -21.48
CA THR A 248 -0.82 3.10 -21.77
C THR A 248 -1.69 1.94 -21.29
N ASP A 249 -3.00 2.08 -21.30
CA ASP A 249 -3.95 1.00 -21.00
C ASP A 249 -3.73 -0.29 -21.82
N ARG A 250 -3.15 -0.16 -23.02
CA ARG A 250 -2.83 -1.31 -23.90
C ARG A 250 -1.75 -2.22 -23.32
N ASP A 251 -0.88 -1.69 -22.45
CA ASP A 251 0.15 -2.44 -21.75
C ASP A 251 -0.44 -3.35 -20.65
N PHE A 252 -1.66 -3.05 -20.22
CA PHE A 252 -2.36 -3.73 -19.12
C PHE A 252 -3.60 -4.49 -19.62
N ASP A 253 -3.50 -5.12 -20.78
CA ASP A 253 -4.60 -5.91 -21.34
C ASP A 253 -4.52 -7.38 -20.88
N LYS A 254 -5.61 -7.87 -20.30
CA LYS A 254 -5.77 -9.27 -19.89
C LYS A 254 -5.46 -10.27 -21.01
N ASN A 255 -5.79 -9.94 -22.26
CA ASN A 255 -5.51 -10.82 -23.39
C ASN A 255 -4.01 -10.84 -23.76
N SER A 256 -3.25 -9.82 -23.37
CA SER A 256 -1.81 -9.73 -23.60
C SER A 256 -0.99 -10.57 -22.60
N LEU A 257 -1.57 -10.97 -21.45
CA LEU A 257 -0.87 -11.76 -20.42
C LEU A 257 -0.19 -13.01 -20.97
N LYS A 258 -0.84 -13.71 -21.93
CA LYS A 258 -0.26 -14.91 -22.57
C LYS A 258 1.00 -14.61 -23.41
N ARG A 259 1.23 -13.35 -23.73
CA ARG A 259 2.36 -12.85 -24.52
C ARG A 259 3.41 -12.11 -23.67
N ALA A 260 3.15 -11.95 -22.38
CA ALA A 260 4.07 -11.36 -21.42
C ALA A 260 5.29 -12.29 -21.29
N ARG A 261 6.41 -11.98 -21.99
CA ARG A 261 7.67 -12.72 -22.01
C ARG A 261 8.83 -11.79 -21.74
#